data_a591a57374321e5c977264c1bbe1cb32
#
_entry.id   a591a57374321e5c977264c1bbe1cb32
#
_cell.length_a   1.000
_cell.length_b   1.000
_cell.length_c   1.000
_cell.angle_alpha   90.00
_cell.angle_beta   90.00
_cell.angle_gamma   90.00
#
_symmetry.space_group_name_H-M   'P 1'
#
loop_
_entity.id
_entity.type
_entity.pdbx_description
1 polymer ?
#
loop_
_entity_poly.entity_id
_entity_poly.type
_entity_poly.pdbx_seq_one_letter_code
_entity_poly.pdbx_strand_id
1 'polypeptide(L)'
;MISKVEEDGYMATGALASMGMRAKLRGIKATDGTPIFKSDMQGSTNYALDGAPMYFPQNGAYDNNIAQLIVGDFKQAVYAIRQDVTVKILDQGVIQDPSTKDIVYNLAQQDMVALRIVFRMGWALPNPATRMDEDRVGCPFAYLEPATPVTTQTVTFTVKDNQSEAKPIEGAIVDVNGSRLKTNASGEAVFNLRPGTYPAKIKK
;
A
#
# COMPACT_ATOMS: atom_id res chain seq x y z
N MET A 1 -5.29 -13.98 -5.91
CA MET A 1 -4.85 -13.18 -4.76
C MET A 1 -4.48 -14.05 -3.59
N ILE A 2 -5.40 -14.88 -3.07
CA ILE A 2 -5.13 -15.81 -1.96
C ILE A 2 -3.97 -16.73 -2.33
N SER A 3 -3.99 -17.35 -3.52
CA SER A 3 -2.90 -18.22 -4.00
C SER A 3 -1.51 -17.56 -3.99
N LYS A 4 -1.44 -16.25 -4.28
CA LYS A 4 -0.16 -15.51 -4.20
C LYS A 4 0.37 -15.43 -2.76
N VAL A 5 -0.50 -15.21 -1.79
CA VAL A 5 -0.12 -15.16 -0.37
C VAL A 5 0.33 -16.54 0.10
N GLU A 6 -0.35 -17.60 -0.38
CA GLU A 6 -0.03 -18.99 -0.05
C GLU A 6 1.27 -19.47 -0.72
N GLU A 7 1.50 -19.08 -1.99
CA GLU A 7 2.77 -19.34 -2.70
C GLU A 7 3.96 -18.72 -1.98
N ASP A 8 3.77 -17.53 -1.36
CA ASP A 8 4.78 -16.89 -0.52
C ASP A 8 4.88 -17.52 0.89
N GLY A 9 4.10 -18.58 1.18
CA GLY A 9 4.17 -19.36 2.42
C GLY A 9 3.45 -18.72 3.59
N TYR A 10 2.47 -17.83 3.36
CA TYR A 10 1.63 -17.23 4.38
C TYR A 10 0.19 -17.72 4.25
N MET A 11 -0.56 -17.71 5.35
CA MET A 11 -1.97 -18.04 5.36
C MET A 11 -2.80 -16.75 5.47
N ALA A 12 -3.75 -16.56 4.57
CA ALA A 12 -4.66 -15.43 4.64
C ALA A 12 -5.54 -15.51 5.90
N THR A 13 -5.38 -14.56 6.81
CA THR A 13 -6.14 -14.49 8.08
C THR A 13 -7.27 -13.49 8.04
N GLY A 14 -7.35 -12.66 7.01
CA GLY A 14 -8.39 -11.66 6.85
C GLY A 14 -8.34 -10.96 5.50
N ALA A 15 -9.39 -10.20 5.24
CA ALA A 15 -9.49 -9.36 4.07
C ALA A 15 -10.03 -7.97 4.44
N LEU A 16 -9.45 -6.93 3.80
CA LEU A 16 -9.96 -5.57 3.84
C LEU A 16 -10.49 -5.22 2.45
N ALA A 17 -11.71 -4.75 2.38
CA ALA A 17 -12.33 -4.41 1.11
C ALA A 17 -13.00 -3.04 1.17
N SER A 18 -13.05 -2.36 0.03
CA SER A 18 -13.78 -1.12 -0.09
C SER A 18 -15.29 -1.33 -0.07
N MET A 19 -16.04 -0.29 0.27
CA MET A 19 -17.51 -0.33 0.19
C MET A 19 -18.02 -0.56 -1.25
N GLY A 20 -17.29 -0.05 -2.25
CA GLY A 20 -17.58 -0.33 -3.67
C GLY A 20 -17.39 -1.81 -4.02
N MET A 21 -16.36 -2.45 -3.47
CA MET A 21 -16.15 -3.89 -3.65
C MET A 21 -17.25 -4.71 -2.98
N ARG A 22 -17.74 -4.30 -1.81
CA ARG A 22 -18.89 -4.92 -1.16
C ARG A 22 -20.13 -4.92 -2.06
N ALA A 23 -20.40 -3.82 -2.74
CA ALA A 23 -21.51 -3.73 -3.69
C ALA A 23 -21.31 -4.67 -4.89
N LYS A 24 -20.10 -4.74 -5.43
CA LYS A 24 -19.75 -5.65 -6.54
C LYS A 24 -19.93 -7.12 -6.13
N LEU A 25 -19.46 -7.52 -4.95
CA LEU A 25 -19.59 -8.88 -4.44
C LEU A 25 -21.04 -9.32 -4.35
N ARG A 26 -21.95 -8.44 -3.91
CA ARG A 26 -23.40 -8.75 -3.89
C ARG A 26 -23.99 -8.93 -5.28
N GLY A 27 -23.43 -8.29 -6.28
CA GLY A 27 -23.86 -8.39 -7.67
C GLY A 27 -23.39 -9.66 -8.39
N ILE A 28 -22.45 -10.41 -7.81
CA ILE A 28 -21.91 -11.62 -8.41
C ILE A 28 -22.96 -12.73 -8.34
N LYS A 29 -23.32 -13.27 -9.50
CA LYS A 29 -24.27 -14.38 -9.65
C LYS A 29 -23.60 -15.54 -10.37
N ALA A 30 -24.00 -16.75 -10.03
CA ALA A 30 -23.65 -17.94 -10.79
C ALA A 30 -24.38 -17.96 -12.15
N THR A 31 -24.00 -18.88 -13.02
CA THR A 31 -24.59 -19.02 -14.37
C THR A 31 -26.09 -19.27 -14.35
N ASP A 32 -26.60 -19.84 -13.28
CA ASP A 32 -28.03 -20.10 -13.00
C ASP A 32 -28.78 -18.90 -12.41
N GLY A 33 -28.11 -17.75 -12.23
CA GLY A 33 -28.66 -16.54 -11.64
C GLY A 33 -28.64 -16.51 -10.10
N THR A 34 -28.18 -17.57 -9.43
CA THR A 34 -28.11 -17.64 -7.97
C THR A 34 -26.99 -16.70 -7.45
N PRO A 35 -27.27 -15.86 -6.42
CA PRO A 35 -26.22 -15.05 -5.82
C PRO A 35 -25.17 -15.94 -5.16
N ILE A 36 -23.90 -15.76 -5.55
CA ILE A 36 -22.78 -16.50 -4.95
C ILE A 36 -22.50 -15.95 -3.55
N PHE A 37 -22.56 -14.64 -3.40
CA PHE A 37 -22.35 -13.95 -2.14
C PHE A 37 -23.70 -13.73 -1.44
N LYS A 38 -24.06 -14.64 -0.55
CA LYS A 38 -25.34 -14.59 0.14
C LYS A 38 -25.33 -13.54 1.25
N SER A 39 -26.33 -12.66 1.26
CA SER A 39 -26.64 -11.79 2.39
C SER A 39 -27.80 -12.36 3.18
N ASP A 40 -27.68 -12.41 4.49
CA ASP A 40 -28.79 -12.76 5.36
C ASP A 40 -29.68 -11.52 5.57
N MET A 41 -30.98 -11.66 5.34
CA MET A 41 -31.95 -10.59 5.53
C MET A 41 -32.49 -10.54 6.97
N GLN A 42 -32.36 -11.61 7.73
CA GLN A 42 -32.90 -11.73 9.08
C GLN A 42 -31.84 -11.69 10.17
N GLY A 43 -30.56 -11.76 9.80
CA GLY A 43 -29.45 -11.76 10.72
C GLY A 43 -28.30 -10.86 10.31
N SER A 44 -27.27 -10.85 11.12
CA SER A 44 -26.02 -10.16 10.82
C SER A 44 -25.30 -10.93 9.69
N THR A 45 -25.17 -10.30 8.52
CA THR A 45 -24.42 -10.90 7.41
C THR A 45 -22.95 -11.01 7.76
N ASN A 46 -22.45 -12.22 7.89
CA ASN A 46 -21.04 -12.48 8.11
C ASN A 46 -20.32 -12.51 6.75
N TYR A 47 -19.50 -11.51 6.49
CA TYR A 47 -18.72 -11.44 5.27
C TYR A 47 -17.40 -12.19 5.49
N ALA A 48 -17.23 -13.30 4.78
CA ALA A 48 -16.00 -14.08 4.78
C ALA A 48 -15.56 -14.38 3.35
N LEU A 49 -14.27 -14.42 3.13
CA LEU A 49 -13.64 -14.85 1.88
C LEU A 49 -12.72 -16.00 2.22
N ASP A 50 -13.04 -17.20 1.68
CA ASP A 50 -12.29 -18.43 1.96
C ASP A 50 -12.11 -18.70 3.47
N GLY A 51 -13.19 -18.50 4.24
CA GLY A 51 -13.17 -18.65 5.70
C GLY A 51 -12.54 -17.48 6.48
N ALA A 52 -11.81 -16.60 5.83
CA ALA A 52 -11.22 -15.44 6.47
C ALA A 52 -12.22 -14.27 6.55
N PRO A 53 -12.35 -13.58 7.68
CA PRO A 53 -13.28 -12.47 7.85
C PRO A 53 -12.94 -11.30 6.94
N MET A 54 -13.97 -10.66 6.39
CA MET A 54 -13.83 -9.44 5.58
C MET A 54 -14.29 -8.21 6.37
N TYR A 55 -13.47 -7.17 6.33
CA TYR A 55 -13.74 -5.89 6.96
C TYR A 55 -13.90 -4.79 5.90
N PHE A 56 -14.81 -3.85 6.15
CA PHE A 56 -15.12 -2.74 5.24
C PHE A 56 -14.92 -1.41 5.98
N PRO A 57 -13.72 -0.82 5.91
CA PRO A 57 -13.45 0.48 6.53
C PRO A 57 -14.36 1.58 5.97
N GLN A 58 -14.95 2.40 6.83
CA GLN A 58 -15.86 3.49 6.46
C GLN A 58 -15.30 4.88 6.82
N ASN A 59 -14.09 4.93 7.34
CA ASN A 59 -13.44 6.16 7.80
C ASN A 59 -12.79 7.01 6.70
N GLY A 60 -13.00 6.66 5.42
CA GLY A 60 -12.40 7.37 4.29
C GLY A 60 -10.92 7.10 4.05
N ALA A 61 -10.26 6.29 4.89
CA ALA A 61 -8.84 5.97 4.74
C ALA A 61 -8.55 4.99 3.61
N TYR A 62 -9.57 4.34 3.07
CA TYR A 62 -9.43 3.32 2.03
C TYR A 62 -9.54 3.93 0.64
N ASP A 63 -8.43 3.97 -0.10
CA ASP A 63 -8.41 4.49 -1.47
C ASP A 63 -8.73 3.40 -2.50
N ASN A 64 -9.92 3.50 -3.09
CA ASN A 64 -10.39 2.60 -4.16
C ASN A 64 -9.55 2.66 -5.44
N ASN A 65 -8.81 3.73 -5.66
CA ASN A 65 -7.97 3.88 -6.86
C ASN A 65 -6.66 3.13 -6.73
N ILE A 66 -6.26 2.83 -5.50
CA ILE A 66 -5.04 2.07 -5.22
C ILE A 66 -5.37 0.59 -5.07
N ALA A 67 -6.35 0.27 -4.22
CA ALA A 67 -6.72 -1.10 -3.95
C ALA A 67 -8.23 -1.23 -3.73
N GLN A 68 -8.86 -2.27 -4.28
CA GLN A 68 -10.28 -2.57 -4.04
C GLN A 68 -10.46 -3.64 -2.96
N LEU A 69 -9.51 -4.54 -2.85
CA LEU A 69 -9.47 -5.63 -1.89
C LEU A 69 -8.02 -5.89 -1.51
N ILE A 70 -7.75 -6.06 -0.24
CA ILE A 70 -6.46 -6.47 0.31
C ILE A 70 -6.70 -7.76 1.08
N VAL A 71 -5.93 -8.81 0.79
CA VAL A 71 -5.98 -10.10 1.49
C VAL A 71 -4.60 -10.41 1.99
N GLY A 72 -4.49 -10.98 3.18
CA GLY A 72 -3.19 -11.37 3.69
C GLY A 72 -3.20 -11.91 5.11
N ASP A 73 -1.99 -12.16 5.60
CA ASP A 73 -1.76 -12.54 6.99
C ASP A 73 -1.55 -11.31 7.86
N PHE A 74 -2.64 -10.87 8.49
CA PHE A 74 -2.61 -9.70 9.39
C PHE A 74 -1.79 -9.92 10.67
N LYS A 75 -1.44 -11.18 11.00
CA LYS A 75 -0.54 -11.46 12.13
C LYS A 75 0.89 -11.01 11.86
N GLN A 76 1.26 -10.87 10.58
CA GLN A 76 2.56 -10.35 10.16
C GLN A 76 2.63 -8.83 10.18
N ALA A 77 1.51 -8.12 10.29
CA ALA A 77 1.52 -6.68 10.44
C ALA A 77 1.80 -6.28 11.89
N VAL A 78 3.00 -5.80 12.15
CA VAL A 78 3.43 -5.37 13.49
C VAL A 78 3.28 -3.85 13.60
N TYR A 79 2.66 -3.38 14.67
CA TYR A 79 2.59 -1.97 14.98
C TYR A 79 3.16 -1.68 16.38
N ALA A 80 3.73 -0.50 16.53
CA ALA A 80 4.24 -0.02 17.80
C ALA A 80 3.71 1.39 18.09
N ILE A 81 3.24 1.61 19.29
CA ILE A 81 2.79 2.93 19.76
C ILE A 81 3.96 3.55 20.52
N ARG A 82 4.56 4.61 19.93
CA ARG A 82 5.63 5.37 20.57
C ARG A 82 5.09 6.33 21.62
N GLN A 83 3.94 6.94 21.32
CA GLN A 83 3.29 7.92 22.20
C GLN A 83 1.79 7.73 22.07
N ASP A 84 1.16 7.40 23.16
CA ASP A 84 -0.30 7.30 23.25
C ASP A 84 -0.95 8.68 23.12
N VAL A 85 -2.27 8.72 22.99
CA VAL A 85 -3.03 9.94 22.82
C VAL A 85 -2.78 10.88 24.01
N THR A 86 -2.12 11.99 23.73
CA THR A 86 -1.91 13.07 24.72
C THR A 86 -2.67 14.30 24.28
N VAL A 87 -3.46 14.85 25.19
CA VAL A 87 -4.26 16.06 24.97
C VAL A 87 -3.67 17.17 25.81
N LYS A 88 -3.39 18.31 25.19
CA LYS A 88 -2.92 19.51 25.87
C LYS A 88 -3.78 20.70 25.43
N ILE A 89 -4.32 21.39 26.40
CA ILE A 89 -5.04 22.65 26.22
C ILE A 89 -4.00 23.76 26.16
N LEU A 90 -4.06 24.59 25.14
CA LEU A 90 -3.24 25.78 24.93
C LEU A 90 -4.15 27.00 24.95
N ASP A 91 -4.01 27.80 25.96
CA ASP A 91 -4.69 29.09 26.15
C ASP A 91 -3.82 30.27 25.76
N GLN A 92 -2.52 30.04 25.65
CA GLN A 92 -1.52 31.02 25.27
C GLN A 92 -0.63 30.47 24.18
N GLY A 93 -0.34 31.28 23.19
CA GLY A 93 0.52 30.88 22.09
C GLY A 93 0.11 31.47 20.77
N VAL A 94 0.99 31.30 19.79
CA VAL A 94 0.80 31.73 18.42
C VAL A 94 0.88 30.52 17.50
N ILE A 95 -0.08 30.38 16.61
CA ILE A 95 -0.10 29.35 15.57
C ILE A 95 0.30 30.01 14.25
N GLN A 96 1.40 29.52 13.68
CA GLN A 96 1.96 30.00 12.42
C GLN A 96 1.74 28.98 11.32
N ASP A 97 1.61 29.47 10.09
CA ASP A 97 1.70 28.62 8.91
C ASP A 97 3.12 28.04 8.77
N PRO A 98 3.27 26.71 8.61
CA PRO A 98 4.59 26.10 8.52
C PRO A 98 5.38 26.51 7.27
N SER A 99 4.71 26.97 6.20
CA SER A 99 5.32 27.35 4.92
C SER A 99 5.69 28.82 4.88
N THR A 100 4.74 29.72 5.17
CA THR A 100 4.91 31.17 5.06
C THR A 100 5.46 31.80 6.33
N LYS A 101 5.36 31.11 7.50
CA LYS A 101 5.70 31.63 8.82
C LYS A 101 4.81 32.77 9.31
N ASP A 102 3.74 33.07 8.57
CA ASP A 102 2.76 34.07 8.98
C ASP A 102 1.96 33.60 10.20
N ILE A 103 1.60 34.55 11.06
CA ILE A 103 0.77 34.28 12.23
C ILE A 103 -0.68 34.11 11.77
N VAL A 104 -1.21 32.89 11.88
CA VAL A 104 -2.60 32.58 11.53
C VAL A 104 -3.52 32.87 12.71
N TYR A 105 -3.13 32.46 13.92
CA TYR A 105 -3.90 32.68 15.14
C TYR A 105 -2.97 33.10 16.27
N ASN A 106 -3.40 34.13 17.00
CA ASN A 106 -2.81 34.53 18.27
C ASN A 106 -3.85 34.27 19.37
N LEU A 107 -3.68 33.16 20.10
CA LEU A 107 -4.69 32.64 21.03
C LEU A 107 -5.01 33.67 22.13
N ALA A 108 -4.00 34.32 22.69
CA ALA A 108 -4.18 35.28 23.78
C ALA A 108 -4.90 36.57 23.34
N GLN A 109 -4.63 37.06 22.12
CA GLN A 109 -5.24 38.28 21.60
C GLN A 109 -6.65 38.07 21.06
N GLN A 110 -6.97 36.86 20.64
CA GLN A 110 -8.23 36.50 20.00
C GLN A 110 -9.19 35.81 20.97
N ASP A 111 -8.82 35.68 22.25
CA ASP A 111 -9.58 34.97 23.28
C ASP A 111 -9.97 33.54 22.83
N MET A 112 -9.00 32.82 22.28
CA MET A 112 -9.17 31.48 21.70
C MET A 112 -8.39 30.43 22.49
N VAL A 113 -8.94 29.22 22.52
CA VAL A 113 -8.30 28.04 23.11
C VAL A 113 -8.03 27.01 22.01
N ALA A 114 -6.81 26.51 21.94
CA ALA A 114 -6.44 25.46 21.03
C ALA A 114 -6.26 24.13 21.78
N LEU A 115 -6.75 23.05 21.18
CA LEU A 115 -6.56 21.70 21.68
C LEU A 115 -5.46 21.00 20.84
N ARG A 116 -4.35 20.68 21.49
CA ARG A 116 -3.27 19.91 20.85
C ARG A 116 -3.41 18.46 21.20
N ILE A 117 -3.68 17.62 20.18
CA ILE A 117 -3.73 16.16 20.31
C ILE A 117 -2.52 15.58 19.60
N VAL A 118 -1.77 14.74 20.28
CA VAL A 118 -0.60 14.07 19.72
C VAL A 118 -0.74 12.57 19.93
N PHE A 119 -0.62 11.83 18.83
CA PHE A 119 -0.54 10.37 18.80
C PHE A 119 0.57 9.96 17.85
N ARG A 120 1.44 9.04 18.26
CA ARG A 120 2.55 8.57 17.42
C ARG A 120 2.59 7.07 17.41
N MET A 121 2.40 6.51 16.22
CA MET A 121 2.54 5.08 15.98
C MET A 121 3.42 4.82 14.75
N GLY A 122 4.04 3.68 14.72
CA GLY A 122 4.71 3.13 13.55
C GLY A 122 4.16 1.76 13.25
N TRP A 123 4.27 1.30 12.02
CA TRP A 123 3.95 -0.06 11.63
C TRP A 123 5.01 -0.57 10.65
N ALA A 124 5.19 -1.87 10.61
CA ALA A 124 6.13 -2.52 9.71
C ALA A 124 5.67 -3.95 9.40
N LEU A 125 6.11 -4.45 8.25
CA LEU A 125 6.09 -5.87 7.94
C LEU A 125 7.47 -6.44 8.24
N PRO A 126 7.57 -7.58 8.95
CA PRO A 126 8.83 -8.25 9.20
C PRO A 126 9.51 -8.62 7.87
N ASN A 127 10.82 -8.64 7.87
CA ASN A 127 11.58 -9.15 6.75
C ASN A 127 11.28 -10.66 6.58
N PRO A 128 10.87 -11.13 5.38
CA PRO A 128 10.59 -12.54 5.13
C PRO A 128 11.85 -13.42 5.11
N ALA A 129 13.05 -12.85 5.07
CA ALA A 129 14.30 -13.59 5.09
C ALA A 129 14.40 -14.50 6.31
N THR A 130 14.84 -15.74 6.10
CA THR A 130 15.05 -16.73 7.16
C THR A 130 16.52 -17.13 7.18
N ARG A 131 16.96 -17.82 8.25
CA ARG A 131 18.32 -18.38 8.32
C ARG A 131 18.60 -19.41 7.22
N MET A 132 17.54 -20.05 6.71
CA MET A 132 17.65 -21.08 5.66
C MET A 132 17.61 -20.49 4.26
N ASP A 133 17.02 -19.29 4.13
CA ASP A 133 16.85 -18.57 2.85
C ASP A 133 16.93 -17.06 3.15
N GLU A 134 18.14 -16.53 2.98
CA GLU A 134 18.42 -15.11 3.22
C GLU A 134 17.89 -14.22 2.09
N ASP A 135 17.70 -14.79 0.91
CA ASP A 135 17.23 -14.10 -0.30
C ASP A 135 15.70 -14.21 -0.49
N ARG A 136 15.00 -14.79 0.47
CA ARG A 136 13.53 -14.94 0.40
C ARG A 136 12.86 -13.58 0.27
N VAL A 137 12.07 -13.43 -0.79
CA VAL A 137 11.26 -12.25 -1.09
C VAL A 137 9.81 -12.72 -1.12
N GLY A 138 9.16 -12.74 0.03
CA GLY A 138 7.73 -13.04 0.14
C GLY A 138 6.97 -11.82 0.68
N CYS A 139 5.73 -11.63 0.26
CA CYS A 139 4.87 -10.59 0.81
C CYS A 139 3.64 -11.24 1.46
N PRO A 140 3.37 -10.98 2.76
CA PRO A 140 2.22 -11.55 3.44
C PRO A 140 0.88 -10.96 2.98
N PHE A 141 0.89 -9.99 2.08
CA PHE A 141 -0.30 -9.31 1.58
C PHE A 141 -0.35 -9.28 0.06
N ALA A 142 -1.54 -9.49 -0.48
CA ALA A 142 -1.85 -9.28 -1.87
C ALA A 142 -3.04 -8.33 -2.00
N TYR A 143 -3.05 -7.47 -3.02
CA TYR A 143 -4.14 -6.54 -3.25
C TYR A 143 -4.68 -6.63 -4.67
N LEU A 144 -5.95 -6.29 -4.82
CA LEU A 144 -6.65 -6.19 -6.09
C LEU A 144 -6.71 -4.73 -6.53
N GLU A 145 -6.07 -4.44 -7.63
CA GLU A 145 -6.17 -3.13 -8.27
C GLU A 145 -7.53 -2.95 -8.95
N PRO A 146 -8.02 -1.70 -9.08
CA PRO A 146 -9.19 -1.44 -9.88
C PRO A 146 -8.93 -1.75 -11.35
N ALA A 147 -9.94 -2.27 -12.04
CA ALA A 147 -9.88 -2.60 -13.47
C ALA A 147 -9.81 -1.37 -14.40
N THR A 148 -9.73 -0.16 -13.86
CA THR A 148 -9.50 1.04 -14.66
C THR A 148 -8.12 0.94 -15.30
N PRO A 149 -7.97 1.10 -16.62
CA PRO A 149 -6.66 1.09 -17.25
C PRO A 149 -5.85 2.26 -16.67
N VAL A 150 -4.97 1.95 -15.75
CA VAL A 150 -3.95 2.89 -15.36
C VAL A 150 -3.06 2.99 -16.58
N THR A 151 -3.01 4.17 -17.19
CA THR A 151 -2.12 4.44 -18.31
C THR A 151 -0.69 4.23 -17.82
N THR A 152 -0.17 3.04 -18.03
CA THR A 152 1.24 2.75 -17.81
C THR A 152 2.01 3.24 -19.02
N GLN A 153 3.08 3.96 -18.78
CA GLN A 153 4.04 4.34 -19.82
C GLN A 153 5.20 3.37 -19.79
N THR A 154 5.60 2.94 -20.98
CA THR A 154 6.79 2.11 -21.13
C THR A 154 8.03 3.00 -20.99
N VAL A 155 8.85 2.73 -19.98
CA VAL A 155 10.09 3.46 -19.70
C VAL A 155 11.26 2.48 -19.92
N THR A 156 12.16 2.83 -20.82
CA THR A 156 13.36 2.04 -21.11
C THR A 156 14.55 2.68 -20.39
N PHE A 157 15.19 1.92 -19.52
CA PHE A 157 16.46 2.28 -18.89
C PHE A 157 17.60 1.68 -19.69
N THR A 158 18.49 2.52 -20.22
CA THR A 158 19.69 2.07 -20.93
C THR A 158 20.89 2.23 -20.01
N VAL A 159 21.55 1.12 -19.68
CA VAL A 159 22.74 1.09 -18.82
C VAL A 159 23.97 0.95 -19.70
N LYS A 160 24.88 1.92 -19.57
CA LYS A 160 26.15 1.96 -20.29
C LYS A 160 27.31 2.11 -19.32
N ASP A 161 28.51 1.72 -19.74
CA ASP A 161 29.72 1.98 -18.98
C ASP A 161 30.08 3.48 -19.02
N ASN A 162 30.94 3.89 -18.10
CA ASN A 162 31.36 5.30 -17.98
C ASN A 162 32.64 5.59 -18.78
N GLN A 163 32.86 4.88 -19.90
CA GLN A 163 34.02 5.09 -20.76
C GLN A 163 33.72 6.03 -21.91
N SER A 164 34.75 6.58 -22.57
CA SER A 164 34.61 7.53 -23.69
C SER A 164 33.81 6.95 -24.88
N GLU A 165 33.80 5.63 -25.05
CA GLU A 165 32.91 4.89 -25.96
C GLU A 165 31.93 4.10 -25.09
N ALA A 166 30.87 4.74 -24.64
CA ALA A 166 29.89 4.18 -23.73
C ALA A 166 29.24 2.89 -24.28
N LYS A 167 29.74 1.72 -23.88
CA LYS A 167 29.24 0.42 -24.31
C LYS A 167 28.05 -0.02 -23.42
N PRO A 168 27.03 -0.66 -24.01
CA PRO A 168 25.93 -1.20 -23.27
C PRO A 168 26.38 -2.30 -22.31
N ILE A 169 25.81 -2.35 -21.12
CA ILE A 169 26.10 -3.37 -20.11
C ILE A 169 24.95 -4.36 -20.08
N GLU A 170 25.20 -5.59 -20.50
CA GLU A 170 24.28 -6.70 -20.39
C GLU A 170 24.29 -7.27 -18.96
N GLY A 171 23.12 -7.73 -18.49
CA GLY A 171 22.96 -8.40 -17.19
C GLY A 171 23.01 -7.47 -15.97
N ALA A 172 23.11 -6.14 -16.16
CA ALA A 172 22.99 -5.20 -15.05
C ALA A 172 21.58 -5.24 -14.47
N ILE A 173 21.46 -5.21 -13.15
CA ILE A 173 20.16 -5.20 -12.45
C ILE A 173 19.71 -3.76 -12.28
N VAL A 174 18.59 -3.40 -12.89
CA VAL A 174 17.89 -2.15 -12.68
C VAL A 174 16.75 -2.40 -11.70
N ASP A 175 16.78 -1.71 -10.56
CA ASP A 175 15.76 -1.77 -9.52
C ASP A 175 15.00 -0.44 -9.54
N VAL A 176 13.72 -0.51 -9.86
CA VAL A 176 12.81 0.65 -9.84
C VAL A 176 11.71 0.35 -8.85
N ASN A 177 11.74 1.06 -7.72
CA ASN A 177 10.75 0.92 -6.64
C ASN A 177 10.51 -0.54 -6.18
N GLY A 178 11.59 -1.35 -6.10
CA GLY A 178 11.54 -2.75 -5.71
C GLY A 178 11.28 -3.75 -6.84
N SER A 179 10.93 -3.29 -8.04
CA SER A 179 10.85 -4.13 -9.23
C SER A 179 12.22 -4.23 -9.91
N ARG A 180 12.72 -5.44 -10.10
CA ARG A 180 14.08 -5.70 -10.62
C ARG A 180 14.02 -6.37 -11.97
N LEU A 181 14.72 -5.80 -12.94
CA LEU A 181 14.92 -6.39 -14.26
C LEU A 181 16.42 -6.37 -14.62
N LYS A 182 16.85 -7.40 -15.35
CA LYS A 182 18.18 -7.42 -15.93
C LYS A 182 18.18 -6.76 -17.31
N THR A 183 19.24 -6.04 -17.62
CA THR A 183 19.44 -5.48 -18.95
C THR A 183 19.72 -6.56 -19.98
N ASN A 184 19.21 -6.37 -21.19
CA ASN A 184 19.46 -7.21 -22.36
C ASN A 184 20.85 -6.93 -22.98
N ALA A 185 21.17 -7.59 -24.09
CA ALA A 185 22.44 -7.41 -24.84
C ALA A 185 22.65 -5.94 -25.32
N SER A 186 21.60 -5.16 -25.49
CA SER A 186 21.66 -3.72 -25.81
C SER A 186 21.78 -2.84 -24.56
N GLY A 187 21.91 -3.43 -23.37
CA GLY A 187 21.97 -2.72 -22.09
C GLY A 187 20.65 -2.13 -21.64
N GLU A 188 19.51 -2.62 -22.15
CA GLU A 188 18.19 -2.05 -21.92
C GLU A 188 17.36 -2.90 -20.95
N ALA A 189 16.67 -2.24 -20.01
CA ALA A 189 15.62 -2.81 -19.16
C ALA A 189 14.34 -2.00 -19.34
N VAL A 190 13.25 -2.68 -19.69
CA VAL A 190 11.97 -2.05 -20.04
C VAL A 190 10.97 -2.23 -18.90
N PHE A 191 10.48 -1.15 -18.35
CA PHE A 191 9.49 -1.12 -17.28
C PHE A 191 8.19 -0.47 -17.76
N ASN A 192 7.07 -1.00 -17.33
CA ASN A 192 5.76 -0.34 -17.49
C ASN A 192 5.44 0.36 -16.17
N LEU A 193 5.60 1.68 -16.14
CA LEU A 193 5.43 2.50 -14.95
C LEU A 193 4.22 3.41 -15.06
N ARG A 194 3.56 3.65 -13.94
CA ARG A 194 2.53 4.69 -13.83
C ARG A 194 3.19 6.07 -13.85
N PRO A 195 2.50 7.14 -14.26
CA PRO A 195 3.05 8.49 -14.10
C PRO A 195 3.39 8.75 -12.62
N GLY A 196 4.63 9.17 -12.36
CA GLY A 196 5.12 9.39 -10.99
C GLY A 196 6.65 9.52 -10.93
N THR A 197 7.17 9.78 -9.74
CA THR A 197 8.60 9.81 -9.47
C THR A 197 9.01 8.54 -8.74
N TYR A 198 9.97 7.81 -9.29
CA TYR A 198 10.42 6.52 -8.77
C TYR A 198 11.91 6.55 -8.45
N PRO A 199 12.33 6.05 -7.28
CA PRO A 199 13.75 5.81 -7.02
C PRO A 199 14.24 4.67 -7.92
N ALA A 200 15.29 4.90 -8.69
CA ALA A 200 15.95 3.88 -9.49
C ALA A 200 17.36 3.61 -8.97
N LYS A 201 17.73 2.35 -8.86
CA LYS A 201 19.08 1.89 -8.48
C LYS A 201 19.60 0.91 -9.50
N ILE A 202 20.89 0.99 -9.82
CA ILE A 202 21.56 0.09 -10.75
C ILE A 202 22.64 -0.66 -9.98
N LYS A 203 22.66 -1.99 -10.15
CA LYS A 203 23.71 -2.87 -9.61
C LYS A 203 24.28 -3.71 -10.76
N LYS A 204 25.57 -3.90 -10.76
CA LYS A 204 26.26 -4.81 -11.64
C LYS A 204 26.57 -6.11 -10.91
#